data_1e2bdfbc84ea0085173975b46361f21f
#
_entry.id   1e2bdfbc84ea0085173975b46361f21f
#
_cell.length_a   1.000
_cell.length_b   1.000
_cell.length_c   1.000
_cell.angle_alpha   90.00
_cell.angle_beta   90.00
_cell.angle_gamma   90.00
#
_symmetry.space_group_name_H-M   'P 1'
#
loop_
_entity.id
_entity.type
_entity.pdbx_description
1 polymer ?
#
loop_
_entity_poly.entity_id
_entity_poly.type
_entity_poly.pdbx_seq_one_letter_code
_entity_poly.pdbx_strand_id
1 'polypeptide(L)'
;MKFLWYLLILSIGAAGGWYARQAYVAPTAPKAAPTREALAQKAAAGNAEAAYQLGEMYLTTQGGAAAPETAAAYFRLAAFKDFMPAQNELARFYEEGLAGVPKNATEGLFWRMLAARGGSAEAQQMVQEAFSQNPAVYAQAFQIFTAYQQARIGSGTGALAFAGQLEKGGALNEDEEEAVKWLAVAAERNIPAAQARLGLKYAQGVGVAQDENKAFSLLASAAQAGEPLAQLYWGRRAYTQSAAEGGPDYAEAFKWFMNAADKGNTEAQYLTGVMYMQGQGTEKSVSKALQAFSRAAEGGHASAQYVVGQSYYKGLGIRRNISEARKWLTKAAANGNQAAKDLLEEIK
;
A
#
# COMPACT_ATOMS: atom_id res chain seq x y z
N MET A 1 -13.87 52.19 2.20
CA MET A 1 -13.29 52.96 1.09
C MET A 1 -13.41 52.21 -0.26
N LYS A 2 -14.61 51.73 -0.62
CA LYS A 2 -14.93 51.14 -1.96
C LYS A 2 -16.16 51.73 -2.58
N PHE A 3 -16.66 52.89 -2.10
CA PHE A 3 -17.87 53.57 -2.60
C PHE A 3 -17.58 54.86 -3.37
N LEU A 4 -16.31 55.23 -3.56
CA LEU A 4 -15.94 56.51 -4.22
C LEU A 4 -15.46 56.36 -5.68
N TRP A 5 -15.56 55.18 -6.28
CA TRP A 5 -15.18 54.99 -7.68
C TRP A 5 -16.34 54.97 -8.67
N TYR A 6 -17.58 55.20 -8.19
CA TYR A 6 -18.79 55.16 -9.07
C TYR A 6 -19.29 56.54 -9.48
N LEU A 7 -18.61 57.68 -9.12
CA LEU A 7 -19.08 59.01 -9.39
C LEU A 7 -18.20 59.86 -10.32
N LEU A 8 -17.25 59.26 -11.06
CA LEU A 8 -16.33 60.01 -11.91
C LEU A 8 -16.43 59.71 -13.40
N ILE A 9 -17.55 59.13 -13.91
CA ILE A 9 -17.82 58.93 -15.34
C ILE A 9 -19.18 59.52 -15.76
N LEU A 10 -19.55 60.69 -15.21
CA LEU A 10 -20.77 61.39 -15.62
C LEU A 10 -20.50 62.88 -15.89
N SER A 11 -19.36 63.23 -16.47
CA SER A 11 -19.20 64.56 -17.05
C SER A 11 -18.11 64.54 -18.13
N ILE A 12 -18.46 64.21 -19.38
CA ILE A 12 -17.91 64.82 -20.60
C ILE A 12 -18.94 64.60 -21.70
N GLY A 13 -19.43 65.61 -22.15
CA GLY A 13 -20.19 66.20 -23.14
C GLY A 13 -20.64 65.52 -24.38
N ALA A 14 -21.82 65.96 -24.75
CA ALA A 14 -22.48 65.74 -25.99
C ALA A 14 -21.65 66.18 -27.22
N ALA A 15 -21.53 65.25 -28.20
CA ALA A 15 -21.56 65.53 -29.62
C ALA A 15 -21.63 64.27 -30.48
N GLY A 16 -22.62 64.09 -31.27
CA GLY A 16 -22.59 63.30 -32.53
C GLY A 16 -22.94 61.82 -32.38
N GLY A 17 -24.21 61.55 -32.72
CA GLY A 17 -24.84 60.24 -32.76
C GLY A 17 -24.10 59.12 -33.47
N TRP A 18 -24.31 57.97 -32.82
CA TRP A 18 -24.57 56.66 -33.37
C TRP A 18 -24.76 55.72 -32.14
N TYR A 19 -26.02 55.61 -31.72
CA TYR A 19 -26.37 54.65 -30.66
C TYR A 19 -26.31 53.24 -31.22
N ALA A 20 -25.16 52.56 -31.11
CA ALA A 20 -25.16 51.13 -31.03
C ALA A 20 -25.78 50.77 -29.67
N ARG A 21 -26.96 50.15 -29.65
CA ARG A 21 -27.52 49.50 -28.46
C ARG A 21 -26.59 48.40 -28.04
N GLN A 22 -25.60 48.70 -27.20
CA GLN A 22 -24.98 47.66 -26.39
C GLN A 22 -26.04 47.17 -25.40
N ALA A 23 -26.51 45.94 -25.63
CA ALA A 23 -27.35 45.26 -24.66
C ALA A 23 -26.58 45.28 -23.31
N TYR A 24 -27.16 45.92 -22.30
CA TYR A 24 -26.68 45.86 -20.93
C TYR A 24 -26.79 44.42 -20.47
N VAL A 25 -25.69 43.69 -20.54
CA VAL A 25 -25.55 42.37 -19.88
C VAL A 25 -25.45 42.70 -18.41
N ALA A 26 -26.53 42.51 -17.67
CA ALA A 26 -26.49 42.61 -16.21
C ALA A 26 -25.37 41.74 -15.70
N PRO A 27 -24.53 42.21 -14.75
CA PRO A 27 -23.52 41.38 -14.16
C PRO A 27 -24.20 40.16 -13.56
N THR A 28 -23.86 38.98 -14.08
CA THR A 28 -24.35 37.71 -13.54
C THR A 28 -24.07 37.71 -12.04
N ALA A 29 -25.12 37.50 -11.25
CA ALA A 29 -24.98 37.39 -9.80
C ALA A 29 -23.78 36.47 -9.48
N PRO A 30 -22.94 36.79 -8.50
CA PRO A 30 -21.81 35.95 -8.15
C PRO A 30 -22.34 34.54 -7.93
N LYS A 31 -21.81 33.59 -8.70
CA LYS A 31 -22.21 32.19 -8.64
C LYS A 31 -22.04 31.74 -7.19
N ALA A 32 -23.11 31.33 -6.53
CA ALA A 32 -23.06 30.91 -5.13
C ALA A 32 -21.92 29.90 -4.99
N ALA A 33 -21.12 30.04 -3.91
CA ALA A 33 -20.06 29.10 -3.63
C ALA A 33 -20.63 27.66 -3.61
N PRO A 34 -19.97 26.70 -4.23
CA PRO A 34 -20.49 25.35 -4.28
C PRO A 34 -20.64 24.78 -2.85
N THR A 35 -21.74 24.08 -2.60
CA THR A 35 -21.95 23.41 -1.32
C THR A 35 -21.00 22.22 -1.17
N ARG A 36 -20.77 21.79 0.08
CA ARG A 36 -19.94 20.61 0.38
C ARG A 36 -20.45 19.37 -0.37
N GLU A 37 -21.77 19.16 -0.40
CA GLU A 37 -22.40 18.02 -1.08
C GLU A 37 -22.16 18.07 -2.60
N ALA A 38 -22.28 19.24 -3.21
CA ALA A 38 -22.03 19.41 -4.64
C ALA A 38 -20.55 19.17 -4.99
N LEU A 39 -19.63 19.59 -4.14
CA LEU A 39 -18.19 19.30 -4.30
C LEU A 39 -17.91 17.82 -4.11
N ALA A 40 -18.53 17.17 -3.10
CA ALA A 40 -18.34 15.73 -2.84
C ALA A 40 -18.78 14.87 -4.03
N GLN A 41 -19.93 15.19 -4.65
CA GLN A 41 -20.39 14.51 -5.87
C GLN A 41 -19.41 14.67 -7.03
N LYS A 42 -18.88 15.88 -7.24
CA LYS A 42 -17.88 16.13 -8.30
C LYS A 42 -16.56 15.42 -8.01
N ALA A 43 -16.08 15.44 -6.76
CA ALA A 43 -14.86 14.76 -6.34
C ALA A 43 -14.99 13.23 -6.53
N ALA A 44 -16.13 12.65 -6.15
CA ALA A 44 -16.44 11.23 -6.40
C ALA A 44 -16.48 10.89 -7.90
N ALA A 45 -16.89 11.84 -8.74
CA ALA A 45 -16.82 11.72 -10.20
C ALA A 45 -15.40 11.96 -10.78
N GLY A 46 -14.38 12.14 -9.93
CA GLY A 46 -12.97 12.27 -10.33
C GLY A 46 -12.51 13.70 -10.62
N ASN A 47 -13.28 14.72 -10.25
CA ASN A 47 -12.87 16.12 -10.42
C ASN A 47 -11.84 16.50 -9.34
N ALA A 48 -10.59 16.74 -9.75
CA ALA A 48 -9.47 17.03 -8.87
C ALA A 48 -9.61 18.39 -8.16
N GLU A 49 -10.11 19.42 -8.86
CA GLU A 49 -10.32 20.74 -8.27
C GLU A 49 -11.39 20.70 -7.17
N ALA A 50 -12.48 19.97 -7.40
CA ALA A 50 -13.52 19.80 -6.38
C ALA A 50 -13.02 19.03 -5.16
N ALA A 51 -12.19 18.03 -5.37
CA ALA A 51 -11.53 17.32 -4.26
C ALA A 51 -10.59 18.25 -3.48
N TYR A 52 -9.79 19.06 -4.16
CA TYR A 52 -8.93 20.05 -3.52
C TYR A 52 -9.74 21.06 -2.69
N GLN A 53 -10.80 21.63 -3.27
CA GLN A 53 -11.69 22.58 -2.56
C GLN A 53 -12.33 21.95 -1.32
N LEU A 54 -12.69 20.67 -1.37
CA LEU A 54 -13.16 19.94 -0.18
C LEU A 54 -12.06 19.83 0.86
N GLY A 55 -10.83 19.52 0.47
CA GLY A 55 -9.68 19.51 1.38
C GLY A 55 -9.52 20.85 2.10
N GLU A 56 -9.59 21.98 1.37
CA GLU A 56 -9.53 23.31 1.95
C GLU A 56 -10.71 23.59 2.92
N MET A 57 -11.92 23.14 2.57
CA MET A 57 -13.08 23.30 3.47
C MET A 57 -12.94 22.50 4.77
N TYR A 58 -12.30 21.32 4.74
CA TYR A 58 -12.03 20.51 5.93
C TYR A 58 -10.85 21.01 6.76
N LEU A 59 -9.94 21.79 6.18
CA LEU A 59 -8.88 22.49 6.94
C LEU A 59 -9.43 23.69 7.70
N THR A 60 -10.42 24.37 7.13
CA THR A 60 -11.02 25.55 7.72
C THR A 60 -12.32 25.18 8.42
N THR A 61 -12.73 25.95 9.43
CA THR A 61 -14.00 25.76 10.13
C THR A 61 -15.24 26.14 9.29
N GLN A 62 -15.06 26.41 7.99
CA GLN A 62 -16.14 26.81 7.05
C GLN A 62 -17.10 25.63 6.74
N GLY A 63 -17.70 25.04 7.73
CA GLY A 63 -18.65 23.96 7.52
C GLY A 63 -18.70 22.93 8.65
N GLY A 64 -18.13 23.25 9.81
CA GLY A 64 -18.10 22.37 10.98
C GLY A 64 -16.72 22.38 11.65
N ALA A 65 -16.43 21.36 12.48
CA ALA A 65 -15.11 21.19 13.08
C ALA A 65 -14.06 20.91 11.99
N ALA A 66 -12.87 21.48 12.13
CA ALA A 66 -11.73 21.16 11.28
C ALA A 66 -11.40 19.66 11.37
N ALA A 67 -11.19 19.02 10.23
CA ALA A 67 -10.88 17.59 10.12
C ALA A 67 -9.68 17.40 9.18
N PRO A 68 -8.45 17.66 9.65
CA PRO A 68 -7.26 17.68 8.80
C PRO A 68 -6.92 16.32 8.19
N GLU A 69 -7.25 15.20 8.84
CA GLU A 69 -7.12 13.86 8.26
C GLU A 69 -8.03 13.69 7.03
N THR A 70 -9.28 14.18 7.13
CA THR A 70 -10.22 14.18 6.01
C THR A 70 -9.73 15.11 4.90
N ALA A 71 -9.16 16.28 5.26
CA ALA A 71 -8.56 17.18 4.29
C ALA A 71 -7.41 16.52 3.54
N ALA A 72 -6.51 15.81 4.24
CA ALA A 72 -5.40 15.07 3.62
C ALA A 72 -5.90 14.00 2.64
N ALA A 73 -6.99 13.28 2.98
CA ALA A 73 -7.60 12.30 2.07
C ALA A 73 -8.13 12.94 0.78
N TYR A 74 -8.79 14.09 0.86
CA TYR A 74 -9.26 14.82 -0.32
C TYR A 74 -8.11 15.42 -1.14
N PHE A 75 -7.08 15.96 -0.49
CA PHE A 75 -5.88 16.41 -1.18
C PHE A 75 -5.19 15.26 -1.90
N ARG A 76 -5.11 14.06 -1.29
CA ARG A 76 -4.52 12.88 -1.92
C ARG A 76 -5.32 12.47 -3.17
N LEU A 77 -6.66 12.48 -3.08
CA LEU A 77 -7.52 12.22 -4.24
C LEU A 77 -7.26 13.19 -5.39
N ALA A 78 -7.07 14.48 -5.12
CA ALA A 78 -6.73 15.50 -6.11
C ALA A 78 -5.30 15.34 -6.64
N ALA A 79 -4.34 15.04 -5.77
CA ALA A 79 -2.92 14.95 -6.09
C ALA A 79 -2.60 13.79 -7.04
N PHE A 80 -3.25 12.62 -6.88
CA PHE A 80 -3.15 11.50 -7.83
C PHE A 80 -3.80 11.78 -9.18
N LYS A 81 -4.55 12.88 -9.32
CA LYS A 81 -5.06 13.42 -10.59
C LYS A 81 -4.18 14.54 -11.15
N ASP A 82 -2.92 14.58 -10.77
CA ASP A 82 -1.93 15.60 -11.17
C ASP A 82 -2.31 17.05 -10.80
N PHE A 83 -3.14 17.25 -9.77
CA PHE A 83 -3.50 18.58 -9.31
C PHE A 83 -2.39 19.14 -8.44
N MET A 84 -1.52 19.96 -9.03
CA MET A 84 -0.30 20.50 -8.40
C MET A 84 -0.54 21.22 -7.06
N PRO A 85 -1.58 22.05 -6.87
CA PRO A 85 -1.85 22.65 -5.56
C PRO A 85 -2.04 21.60 -4.46
N ALA A 86 -2.76 20.50 -4.74
CA ALA A 86 -2.95 19.43 -3.78
C ALA A 86 -1.64 18.67 -3.49
N GLN A 87 -0.77 18.49 -4.49
CA GLN A 87 0.54 17.89 -4.30
C GLN A 87 1.42 18.73 -3.36
N ASN A 88 1.40 20.06 -3.50
CA ASN A 88 2.11 20.98 -2.59
C ASN A 88 1.54 20.92 -1.17
N GLU A 89 0.21 20.93 -1.01
CA GLU A 89 -0.41 20.82 0.31
C GLU A 89 -0.07 19.50 1.00
N LEU A 90 -0.16 18.37 0.31
CA LEU A 90 0.24 17.08 0.86
C LEU A 90 1.71 17.04 1.27
N ALA A 91 2.59 17.59 0.44
CA ALA A 91 4.00 17.69 0.79
C ALA A 91 4.18 18.41 2.13
N ARG A 92 3.52 19.56 2.31
CA ARG A 92 3.55 20.32 3.55
C ARG A 92 2.99 19.53 4.74
N PHE A 93 1.87 18.82 4.56
CA PHE A 93 1.28 17.98 5.61
C PHE A 93 2.26 16.95 6.14
N TYR A 94 2.98 16.25 5.25
CA TYR A 94 3.94 15.22 5.65
C TYR A 94 5.29 15.77 6.12
N GLU A 95 5.70 16.93 5.64
CA GLU A 95 6.93 17.62 6.09
C GLU A 95 6.78 18.20 7.51
N GLU A 96 5.62 18.77 7.81
CA GLU A 96 5.34 19.43 9.09
C GLU A 96 4.74 18.47 10.14
N GLY A 97 4.08 17.41 9.70
CA GLY A 97 3.33 16.50 10.59
C GLY A 97 2.09 17.21 11.14
N LEU A 98 1.25 17.78 10.27
CA LEU A 98 0.06 18.53 10.67
C LEU A 98 -0.98 17.62 11.31
N ALA A 99 -1.74 18.19 12.23
CA ALA A 99 -2.72 17.57 13.14
C ALA A 99 -3.32 16.22 12.63
N GLY A 100 -2.91 15.12 13.24
CA GLY A 100 -3.38 13.77 12.92
C GLY A 100 -2.64 13.07 11.76
N VAL A 101 -1.89 13.81 10.93
CA VAL A 101 -1.07 13.23 9.87
C VAL A 101 0.36 13.08 10.39
N PRO A 102 0.91 11.86 10.50
CA PRO A 102 2.26 11.67 10.99
C PRO A 102 3.29 12.24 10.03
N LYS A 103 4.35 12.82 10.59
CA LYS A 103 5.48 13.34 9.81
C LYS A 103 6.14 12.20 9.01
N ASN A 104 6.28 12.40 7.69
CA ASN A 104 6.92 11.46 6.76
C ASN A 104 7.71 12.22 5.69
N ALA A 105 9.00 12.42 5.94
CA ALA A 105 9.86 13.19 5.05
C ALA A 105 9.98 12.57 3.64
N THR A 106 9.94 11.24 3.53
CA THR A 106 9.99 10.54 2.25
C THR A 106 8.73 10.80 1.42
N GLU A 107 7.57 10.72 2.05
CA GLU A 107 6.29 11.00 1.38
C GLU A 107 6.16 12.48 1.03
N GLY A 108 6.51 13.39 1.94
CA GLY A 108 6.54 14.82 1.65
C GLY A 108 7.38 15.13 0.42
N LEU A 109 8.59 14.57 0.34
CA LEU A 109 9.47 14.78 -0.79
C LEU A 109 8.95 14.12 -2.09
N PHE A 110 8.31 12.96 -2.00
CA PHE A 110 7.63 12.34 -3.16
C PHE A 110 6.58 13.28 -3.76
N TRP A 111 5.73 13.91 -2.92
CA TRP A 111 4.73 14.87 -3.38
C TRP A 111 5.37 16.15 -3.94
N ARG A 112 6.50 16.63 -3.34
CA ARG A 112 7.28 17.75 -3.92
C ARG A 112 7.84 17.42 -5.31
N MET A 113 8.33 16.19 -5.52
CA MET A 113 8.81 15.76 -6.83
C MET A 113 7.69 15.78 -7.88
N LEU A 114 6.47 15.39 -7.52
CA LEU A 114 5.32 15.46 -8.42
C LEU A 114 4.92 16.92 -8.72
N ALA A 115 4.86 17.79 -7.71
CA ALA A 115 4.57 19.20 -7.87
C ALA A 115 5.65 19.91 -8.71
N ALA A 116 6.93 19.60 -8.50
CA ALA A 116 8.05 20.12 -9.27
C ALA A 116 7.94 19.74 -10.75
N ARG A 117 7.57 18.50 -11.04
CA ARG A 117 7.26 18.03 -12.40
C ARG A 117 6.07 18.77 -13.00
N GLY A 118 5.07 19.12 -12.19
CA GLY A 118 3.91 19.93 -12.57
C GLY A 118 4.22 21.40 -12.82
N GLY A 119 5.46 21.85 -12.59
CA GLY A 119 5.91 23.21 -12.84
C GLY A 119 5.98 24.11 -11.58
N SER A 120 5.82 23.58 -10.37
CA SER A 120 6.01 24.36 -9.14
C SER A 120 7.48 24.73 -8.95
N ALA A 121 7.83 26.01 -9.09
CA ALA A 121 9.20 26.51 -8.88
C ALA A 121 9.67 26.32 -7.43
N GLU A 122 8.79 26.54 -6.46
CA GLU A 122 9.06 26.30 -5.04
C GLU A 122 9.42 24.83 -4.79
N ALA A 123 8.61 23.88 -5.32
CA ALA A 123 8.87 22.47 -5.17
C ALA A 123 10.18 22.04 -5.86
N GLN A 124 10.53 22.64 -7.00
CA GLN A 124 11.81 22.37 -7.68
C GLN A 124 13.00 22.76 -6.80
N GLN A 125 12.96 23.92 -6.16
CA GLN A 125 13.98 24.36 -5.22
C GLN A 125 14.09 23.40 -4.03
N MET A 126 12.97 23.05 -3.40
CA MET A 126 12.96 22.14 -2.24
C MET A 126 13.49 20.75 -2.57
N VAL A 127 13.19 20.22 -3.74
CA VAL A 127 13.74 18.93 -4.23
C VAL A 127 15.26 19.03 -4.40
N GLN A 128 15.77 20.14 -4.93
CA GLN A 128 17.20 20.34 -5.09
C GLN A 128 17.92 20.50 -3.73
N GLU A 129 17.31 21.18 -2.78
CA GLU A 129 17.82 21.27 -1.41
C GLU A 129 17.85 19.90 -0.73
N ALA A 130 16.79 19.10 -0.85
CA ALA A 130 16.73 17.76 -0.29
C ALA A 130 17.81 16.82 -0.87
N PHE A 131 18.13 16.94 -2.17
CA PHE A 131 19.22 16.19 -2.79
C PHE A 131 20.57 16.45 -2.13
N SER A 132 20.85 17.70 -1.75
CA SER A 132 22.13 18.10 -1.14
C SER A 132 22.16 17.87 0.39
N GLN A 133 21.04 18.08 1.08
CA GLN A 133 20.97 18.07 2.54
C GLN A 133 20.61 16.71 3.14
N ASN A 134 19.79 15.91 2.44
CA ASN A 134 19.31 14.60 2.91
C ASN A 134 19.27 13.56 1.79
N PRO A 135 20.44 13.10 1.30
CA PRO A 135 20.53 12.21 0.15
C PRO A 135 19.83 10.86 0.35
N ALA A 136 19.72 10.38 1.60
CA ALA A 136 19.05 9.11 1.90
C ALA A 136 17.52 9.20 1.68
N VAL A 137 16.88 10.24 2.22
CA VAL A 137 15.45 10.51 1.99
C VAL A 137 15.18 10.79 0.52
N TYR A 138 16.06 11.58 -0.12
CA TYR A 138 15.96 11.84 -1.56
C TYR A 138 15.99 10.55 -2.38
N ALA A 139 16.95 9.65 -2.13
CA ALA A 139 17.07 8.39 -2.87
C ALA A 139 15.80 7.53 -2.72
N GLN A 140 15.26 7.43 -1.51
CA GLN A 140 14.04 6.68 -1.25
C GLN A 140 12.82 7.31 -1.94
N ALA A 141 12.61 8.61 -1.82
CA ALA A 141 11.52 9.31 -2.48
C ALA A 141 11.64 9.23 -4.01
N PHE A 142 12.86 9.31 -4.55
CA PHE A 142 13.11 9.18 -5.99
C PHE A 142 12.80 7.80 -6.53
N GLN A 143 13.08 6.73 -5.77
CA GLN A 143 12.67 5.37 -6.15
C GLN A 143 11.15 5.25 -6.25
N ILE A 144 10.41 5.79 -5.27
CA ILE A 144 8.95 5.80 -5.27
C ILE A 144 8.41 6.62 -6.44
N PHE A 145 8.96 7.82 -6.65
CA PHE A 145 8.61 8.67 -7.79
C PHE A 145 8.82 7.96 -9.12
N THR A 146 9.94 7.26 -9.28
CA THR A 146 10.25 6.49 -10.50
C THR A 146 9.25 5.35 -10.70
N ALA A 147 8.93 4.59 -9.64
CA ALA A 147 7.94 3.52 -9.70
C ALA A 147 6.55 4.06 -10.10
N TYR A 148 6.14 5.18 -9.51
CA TYR A 148 4.89 5.86 -9.87
C TYR A 148 4.89 6.31 -11.34
N GLN A 149 5.97 6.93 -11.82
CA GLN A 149 6.07 7.35 -13.23
C GLN A 149 6.00 6.17 -14.20
N GLN A 150 6.69 5.07 -13.88
CA GLN A 150 6.61 3.83 -14.66
C GLN A 150 5.19 3.25 -14.66
N ALA A 151 4.53 3.24 -13.49
CA ALA A 151 3.14 2.81 -13.37
C ALA A 151 2.20 3.64 -14.27
N ARG A 152 2.37 4.95 -14.28
CA ARG A 152 1.58 5.90 -15.08
C ARG A 152 1.70 5.67 -16.59
N ILE A 153 2.85 5.24 -17.08
CA ILE A 153 3.05 4.88 -18.50
C ILE A 153 2.71 3.43 -18.82
N GLY A 154 2.06 2.72 -17.88
CA GLY A 154 1.55 1.37 -18.06
C GLY A 154 2.52 0.24 -17.77
N SER A 155 3.63 0.48 -17.05
CA SER A 155 4.52 -0.57 -16.58
C SER A 155 3.85 -1.38 -15.46
N GLY A 156 3.61 -2.67 -15.67
CA GLY A 156 3.06 -3.57 -14.64
C GLY A 156 4.01 -3.73 -13.45
N THR A 157 5.32 -3.79 -13.68
CA THR A 157 6.32 -3.87 -12.60
C THR A 157 6.41 -2.57 -11.81
N GLY A 158 6.30 -1.42 -12.50
CA GLY A 158 6.20 -0.10 -11.85
C GLY A 158 4.96 0.01 -10.98
N ALA A 159 3.81 -0.44 -11.49
CA ALA A 159 2.55 -0.43 -10.76
C ALA A 159 2.60 -1.35 -9.51
N LEU A 160 3.18 -2.55 -9.63
CA LEU A 160 3.39 -3.46 -8.50
C LEU A 160 4.33 -2.84 -7.45
N ALA A 161 5.43 -2.23 -7.88
CA ALA A 161 6.38 -1.59 -6.97
C ALA A 161 5.75 -0.40 -6.24
N PHE A 162 4.97 0.43 -6.95
CA PHE A 162 4.30 1.58 -6.34
C PHE A 162 3.17 1.14 -5.38
N ALA A 163 2.37 0.14 -5.75
CA ALA A 163 1.36 -0.43 -4.85
C ALA A 163 1.98 -0.88 -3.51
N GLY A 164 3.17 -1.51 -3.55
CA GLY A 164 3.89 -1.92 -2.35
C GLY A 164 4.32 -0.78 -1.43
N GLN A 165 4.41 0.46 -1.93
CA GLN A 165 4.70 1.62 -1.09
C GLN A 165 3.48 2.16 -0.35
N LEU A 166 2.28 1.86 -0.86
CA LEU A 166 0.99 2.27 -0.29
C LEU A 166 0.41 1.25 0.68
N GLU A 167 0.88 0.01 0.64
CA GLU A 167 0.44 -1.03 1.57
C GLU A 167 1.12 -0.89 2.93
N LYS A 168 0.56 -1.55 3.94
CA LYS A 168 1.08 -1.56 5.31
C LYS A 168 2.57 -1.95 5.34
N GLY A 169 3.37 -1.10 5.95
CA GLY A 169 4.83 -1.27 6.04
C GLY A 169 5.61 -0.73 4.84
N GLY A 170 4.95 -0.09 3.87
CA GLY A 170 5.60 0.68 2.80
C GLY A 170 6.17 2.01 3.31
N ALA A 171 6.83 2.74 2.42
CA ALA A 171 7.44 4.03 2.76
C ALA A 171 6.45 5.20 2.68
N LEU A 172 5.32 5.02 2.02
CA LEU A 172 4.21 5.96 2.02
C LEU A 172 3.21 5.62 3.12
N ASN A 173 2.39 6.57 3.52
CA ASN A 173 1.28 6.28 4.42
C ASN A 173 0.30 5.32 3.74
N GLU A 174 -0.18 4.38 4.55
CA GLU A 174 -1.06 3.30 4.10
C GLU A 174 -2.29 3.85 3.37
N ASP A 175 -2.50 3.37 2.15
CA ASP A 175 -3.67 3.65 1.32
C ASP A 175 -4.04 2.40 0.52
N GLU A 176 -4.80 1.53 1.17
CA GLU A 176 -5.16 0.22 0.61
C GLU A 176 -6.09 0.33 -0.61
N GLU A 177 -6.93 1.35 -0.68
CA GLU A 177 -7.80 1.58 -1.85
C GLU A 177 -6.98 1.97 -3.07
N GLU A 178 -6.01 2.88 -2.89
CA GLU A 178 -5.13 3.27 -3.99
C GLU A 178 -4.16 2.15 -4.36
N ALA A 179 -3.65 1.39 -3.39
CA ALA A 179 -2.83 0.20 -3.63
C ALA A 179 -3.55 -0.83 -4.51
N VAL A 180 -4.83 -1.09 -4.23
CA VAL A 180 -5.68 -2.00 -5.04
C VAL A 180 -5.77 -1.53 -6.49
N LYS A 181 -5.93 -0.24 -6.76
CA LYS A 181 -5.97 0.28 -8.14
C LYS A 181 -4.67 0.00 -8.89
N TRP A 182 -3.53 0.21 -8.26
CA TRP A 182 -2.23 -0.06 -8.88
C TRP A 182 -1.93 -1.55 -9.00
N LEU A 183 -2.38 -2.37 -8.03
CA LEU A 183 -2.34 -3.83 -8.18
C LEU A 183 -3.18 -4.31 -9.36
N ALA A 184 -4.36 -3.69 -9.60
CA ALA A 184 -5.19 -4.02 -10.74
C ALA A 184 -4.48 -3.71 -12.07
N VAL A 185 -3.86 -2.53 -12.19
CA VAL A 185 -3.02 -2.18 -13.36
C VAL A 185 -1.92 -3.21 -13.60
N ALA A 186 -1.23 -3.65 -12.55
CA ALA A 186 -0.18 -4.66 -12.66
C ALA A 186 -0.74 -6.06 -13.01
N ALA A 187 -1.89 -6.43 -12.44
CA ALA A 187 -2.55 -7.72 -12.70
C ALA A 187 -3.05 -7.83 -14.15
N GLU A 188 -3.59 -6.75 -14.74
CA GLU A 188 -3.97 -6.67 -16.15
C GLU A 188 -2.76 -6.85 -17.10
N ARG A 189 -1.55 -6.57 -16.63
CA ARG A 189 -0.29 -6.84 -17.34
C ARG A 189 0.24 -8.25 -17.08
N ASN A 190 -0.58 -9.14 -16.51
CA ASN A 190 -0.23 -10.53 -16.19
C ASN A 190 0.99 -10.67 -15.28
N ILE A 191 1.18 -9.74 -14.32
CA ILE A 191 2.21 -9.89 -13.29
C ILE A 191 1.69 -10.84 -12.20
N PRO A 192 2.24 -12.06 -12.05
CA PRO A 192 1.69 -13.06 -11.13
C PRO A 192 1.65 -12.60 -9.67
N ALA A 193 2.69 -11.90 -9.22
CA ALA A 193 2.74 -11.35 -7.87
C ALA A 193 1.64 -10.29 -7.61
N ALA A 194 1.29 -9.48 -8.62
CA ALA A 194 0.18 -8.54 -8.51
C ALA A 194 -1.17 -9.25 -8.50
N GLN A 195 -1.35 -10.27 -9.34
CA GLN A 195 -2.56 -11.10 -9.36
C GLN A 195 -2.77 -11.79 -8.01
N ALA A 196 -1.71 -12.35 -7.41
CA ALA A 196 -1.78 -12.98 -6.10
C ALA A 196 -2.17 -11.98 -5.00
N ARG A 197 -1.51 -10.81 -4.95
CA ARG A 197 -1.80 -9.78 -3.94
C ARG A 197 -3.21 -9.21 -4.10
N LEU A 198 -3.62 -8.88 -5.32
CA LEU A 198 -4.97 -8.39 -5.62
C LEU A 198 -6.03 -9.45 -5.29
N GLY A 199 -5.77 -10.72 -5.62
CA GLY A 199 -6.65 -11.82 -5.26
C GLY A 199 -6.86 -11.96 -3.76
N LEU A 200 -5.80 -11.80 -2.95
CA LEU A 200 -5.91 -11.79 -1.50
C LEU A 200 -6.69 -10.57 -0.98
N LYS A 201 -6.53 -9.39 -1.60
CA LYS A 201 -7.31 -8.19 -1.25
C LYS A 201 -8.80 -8.43 -1.48
N TYR A 202 -9.19 -9.03 -2.63
CA TYR A 202 -10.58 -9.42 -2.89
C TYR A 202 -11.07 -10.50 -1.91
N ALA A 203 -10.25 -11.49 -1.55
CA ALA A 203 -10.63 -12.53 -0.60
C ALA A 203 -10.90 -11.99 0.81
N GLN A 204 -10.20 -10.93 1.23
CA GLN A 204 -10.25 -10.35 2.57
C GLN A 204 -11.11 -9.08 2.66
N GLY A 205 -11.47 -8.46 1.54
CA GLY A 205 -12.16 -7.18 1.52
C GLY A 205 -11.29 -6.01 2.00
N VAL A 206 -9.97 -6.05 1.72
CA VAL A 206 -9.02 -5.02 2.15
C VAL A 206 -8.78 -4.03 1.01
N GLY A 207 -9.16 -2.77 1.21
CA GLY A 207 -9.08 -1.71 0.19
C GLY A 207 -10.07 -1.87 -0.98
N VAL A 208 -10.89 -2.93 -0.96
CA VAL A 208 -11.88 -3.25 -1.99
C VAL A 208 -13.00 -4.10 -1.37
N ALA A 209 -14.21 -4.03 -1.93
CA ALA A 209 -15.29 -4.93 -1.50
C ALA A 209 -14.89 -6.40 -1.75
N GLN A 210 -15.20 -7.25 -0.77
CA GLN A 210 -14.93 -8.68 -0.88
C GLN A 210 -15.61 -9.29 -2.12
N ASP A 211 -14.86 -10.08 -2.89
CA ASP A 211 -15.34 -10.76 -4.10
C ASP A 211 -14.59 -12.09 -4.27
N GLU A 212 -15.22 -13.18 -3.84
CA GLU A 212 -14.61 -14.51 -3.86
C GLU A 212 -14.34 -15.01 -5.29
N ASN A 213 -15.18 -14.66 -6.27
CA ASN A 213 -14.99 -15.09 -7.65
C ASN A 213 -13.75 -14.44 -8.28
N LYS A 214 -13.57 -13.12 -8.05
CA LYS A 214 -12.36 -12.43 -8.51
C LYS A 214 -11.13 -12.93 -7.78
N ALA A 215 -11.22 -13.12 -6.45
CA ALA A 215 -10.13 -13.69 -5.66
C ALA A 215 -9.69 -15.03 -6.22
N PHE A 216 -10.65 -15.94 -6.46
CA PHE A 216 -10.40 -17.27 -6.97
C PHE A 216 -9.71 -17.24 -8.34
N SER A 217 -10.23 -16.46 -9.30
CA SER A 217 -9.67 -16.42 -10.65
C SER A 217 -8.24 -15.86 -10.68
N LEU A 218 -7.99 -14.76 -9.91
CA LEU A 218 -6.68 -14.14 -9.81
C LEU A 218 -5.65 -15.06 -9.13
N LEU A 219 -6.03 -15.69 -8.02
CA LEU A 219 -5.16 -16.60 -7.28
C LEU A 219 -4.89 -17.90 -8.07
N ALA A 220 -5.87 -18.41 -8.83
CA ALA A 220 -5.66 -19.56 -9.69
C ALA A 220 -4.66 -19.24 -10.81
N SER A 221 -4.83 -18.12 -11.49
CA SER A 221 -3.90 -17.64 -12.52
C SER A 221 -2.48 -17.48 -11.99
N ALA A 222 -2.33 -16.81 -10.85
CA ALA A 222 -1.03 -16.58 -10.21
C ALA A 222 -0.37 -17.91 -9.78
N ALA A 223 -1.13 -18.83 -9.20
CA ALA A 223 -0.61 -20.13 -8.76
C ALA A 223 -0.13 -20.99 -9.94
N GLN A 224 -0.86 -20.99 -11.06
CA GLN A 224 -0.45 -21.66 -12.31
C GLN A 224 0.83 -21.04 -12.89
N ALA A 225 1.00 -19.73 -12.76
CA ALA A 225 2.24 -19.04 -13.14
C ALA A 225 3.40 -19.28 -12.15
N GLY A 226 3.16 -20.05 -11.07
CA GLY A 226 4.19 -20.39 -10.09
C GLY A 226 4.40 -19.34 -8.99
N GLU A 227 3.45 -18.44 -8.77
CA GLU A 227 3.57 -17.42 -7.72
C GLU A 227 3.43 -18.06 -6.32
N PRO A 228 4.46 -17.96 -5.45
CA PRO A 228 4.47 -18.69 -4.18
C PRO A 228 3.35 -18.29 -3.21
N LEU A 229 2.96 -17.03 -3.21
CA LEU A 229 1.90 -16.52 -2.33
C LEU A 229 0.54 -17.14 -2.71
N ALA A 230 0.26 -17.26 -4.01
CA ALA A 230 -0.96 -17.87 -4.50
C ALA A 230 -0.94 -19.40 -4.28
N GLN A 231 0.20 -20.06 -4.47
CA GLN A 231 0.38 -21.48 -4.18
C GLN A 231 0.18 -21.77 -2.68
N LEU A 232 0.70 -20.93 -1.79
CA LEU A 232 0.46 -21.03 -0.35
C LEU A 232 -1.04 -20.91 -0.02
N TYR A 233 -1.75 -19.98 -0.66
CA TYR A 233 -3.20 -19.84 -0.51
C TYR A 233 -3.94 -21.13 -0.87
N TRP A 234 -3.64 -21.73 -2.03
CA TRP A 234 -4.28 -22.97 -2.46
C TRP A 234 -3.93 -24.16 -1.58
N GLY A 235 -2.68 -24.25 -1.13
CA GLY A 235 -2.25 -25.25 -0.16
C GLY A 235 -3.04 -25.15 1.15
N ARG A 236 -3.21 -23.94 1.69
CA ARG A 236 -4.02 -23.73 2.90
C ARG A 236 -5.48 -24.07 2.68
N ARG A 237 -6.06 -23.68 1.55
CA ARG A 237 -7.44 -24.02 1.20
C ARG A 237 -7.65 -25.53 1.16
N ALA A 238 -6.81 -26.27 0.47
CA ALA A 238 -6.88 -27.72 0.41
C ALA A 238 -6.67 -28.38 1.80
N TYR A 239 -5.77 -27.81 2.61
CA TYR A 239 -5.48 -28.32 3.96
C TYR A 239 -6.65 -28.11 4.93
N THR A 240 -7.41 -27.02 4.79
CA THR A 240 -8.51 -26.63 5.70
C THR A 240 -9.90 -26.90 5.14
N GLN A 241 -10.02 -27.55 4.00
CA GLN A 241 -11.30 -27.82 3.34
C GLN A 241 -12.28 -28.51 4.31
N SER A 242 -13.52 -28.01 4.34
CA SER A 242 -14.54 -28.52 5.26
C SER A 242 -15.05 -29.91 4.88
N ALA A 243 -15.62 -30.63 5.84
CA ALA A 243 -16.25 -31.93 5.57
C ALA A 243 -17.40 -31.82 4.54
N ALA A 244 -18.10 -30.70 4.47
CA ALA A 244 -19.15 -30.44 3.48
C ALA A 244 -18.60 -30.31 2.06
N GLU A 245 -17.31 -29.94 1.91
CA GLU A 245 -16.59 -29.83 0.64
C GLU A 245 -15.73 -31.07 0.33
N GLY A 246 -15.93 -32.18 1.06
CA GLY A 246 -15.17 -33.42 0.89
C GLY A 246 -14.06 -33.65 1.91
N GLY A 247 -13.82 -32.70 2.80
CA GLY A 247 -12.76 -32.73 3.82
C GLY A 247 -11.39 -32.33 3.28
N PRO A 248 -10.36 -32.29 4.17
CA PRO A 248 -9.01 -31.87 3.79
C PRO A 248 -8.39 -32.78 2.73
N ASP A 249 -7.91 -32.20 1.64
CA ASP A 249 -7.05 -32.88 0.66
C ASP A 249 -5.58 -32.62 0.99
N TYR A 250 -5.04 -33.47 1.87
CA TYR A 250 -3.64 -33.35 2.29
C TYR A 250 -2.64 -33.61 1.16
N ALA A 251 -2.99 -34.43 0.17
CA ALA A 251 -2.09 -34.72 -0.95
C ALA A 251 -1.96 -33.49 -1.86
N GLU A 252 -3.08 -32.85 -2.16
CA GLU A 252 -3.06 -31.60 -2.91
C GLU A 252 -2.41 -30.45 -2.12
N ALA A 253 -2.75 -30.32 -0.84
CA ALA A 253 -2.13 -29.33 0.05
C ALA A 253 -0.60 -29.46 0.07
N PHE A 254 -0.10 -30.70 0.23
CA PHE A 254 1.33 -30.98 0.22
C PHE A 254 2.00 -30.57 -1.08
N LYS A 255 1.38 -30.87 -2.22
CA LYS A 255 1.88 -30.49 -3.56
C LYS A 255 2.00 -28.97 -3.69
N TRP A 256 0.97 -28.23 -3.28
CA TRP A 256 0.99 -26.76 -3.33
C TRP A 256 2.04 -26.18 -2.40
N PHE A 257 2.14 -26.67 -1.16
CA PHE A 257 3.15 -26.19 -0.21
C PHE A 257 4.57 -26.49 -0.70
N MET A 258 4.83 -27.68 -1.28
CA MET A 258 6.12 -28.01 -1.87
C MET A 258 6.50 -27.03 -2.98
N ASN A 259 5.57 -26.75 -3.91
CA ASN A 259 5.81 -25.81 -5.00
C ASN A 259 6.18 -24.41 -4.48
N ALA A 260 5.44 -23.91 -3.49
CA ALA A 260 5.74 -22.61 -2.86
C ALA A 260 7.06 -22.63 -2.06
N ALA A 261 7.35 -23.73 -1.35
CA ALA A 261 8.56 -23.93 -0.57
C ALA A 261 9.82 -23.92 -1.44
N ASP A 262 9.76 -24.56 -2.62
CA ASP A 262 10.87 -24.59 -3.58
C ASP A 262 11.17 -23.22 -4.20
N LYS A 263 10.19 -22.33 -4.20
CA LYS A 263 10.35 -20.91 -4.58
C LYS A 263 10.80 -20.01 -3.40
N GLY A 264 11.09 -20.60 -2.24
CA GLY A 264 11.62 -19.87 -1.09
C GLY A 264 10.56 -19.32 -0.14
N ASN A 265 9.28 -19.64 -0.30
CA ASN A 265 8.27 -19.21 0.66
C ASN A 265 8.49 -19.89 2.01
N THR A 266 8.88 -19.13 3.02
CA THR A 266 9.28 -19.65 4.35
C THR A 266 8.13 -20.27 5.12
N GLU A 267 6.92 -19.73 4.98
CA GLU A 267 5.71 -20.32 5.58
C GLU A 267 5.39 -21.68 4.94
N ALA A 268 5.46 -21.77 3.62
CA ALA A 268 5.25 -23.03 2.91
C ALA A 268 6.32 -24.07 3.26
N GLN A 269 7.58 -23.67 3.43
CA GLN A 269 8.66 -24.55 3.92
C GLN A 269 8.34 -25.09 5.30
N TYR A 270 7.86 -24.24 6.22
CA TYR A 270 7.44 -24.67 7.56
C TYR A 270 6.27 -25.65 7.50
N LEU A 271 5.21 -25.33 6.73
CA LEU A 271 4.04 -26.21 6.58
C LEU A 271 4.40 -27.55 5.95
N THR A 272 5.28 -27.57 4.95
CA THR A 272 5.84 -28.80 4.36
C THR A 272 6.56 -29.63 5.43
N GLY A 273 7.34 -29.00 6.31
CA GLY A 273 7.98 -29.66 7.44
C GLY A 273 6.97 -30.30 8.40
N VAL A 274 5.87 -29.60 8.70
CA VAL A 274 4.77 -30.12 9.53
C VAL A 274 4.13 -31.36 8.87
N MET A 275 3.84 -31.29 7.58
CA MET A 275 3.23 -32.39 6.84
C MET A 275 4.14 -33.64 6.79
N TYR A 276 5.47 -33.47 6.59
CA TYR A 276 6.42 -34.57 6.70
C TYR A 276 6.48 -35.17 8.13
N MET A 277 6.38 -34.31 9.17
CA MET A 277 6.39 -34.78 10.54
C MET A 277 5.16 -35.62 10.89
N GLN A 278 4.00 -35.24 10.35
CA GLN A 278 2.71 -35.89 10.62
C GLN A 278 2.41 -37.04 9.65
N GLY A 279 3.01 -37.06 8.45
CA GLY A 279 2.68 -38.00 7.38
C GLY A 279 1.37 -37.65 6.67
N GLN A 280 1.05 -36.34 6.59
CA GLN A 280 -0.16 -35.83 5.92
C GLN A 280 0.15 -35.55 4.45
N GLY A 281 -0.56 -36.21 3.54
CA GLY A 281 -0.36 -36.08 2.09
C GLY A 281 1.00 -36.60 1.59
N THR A 282 1.83 -37.14 2.46
CA THR A 282 3.16 -37.69 2.17
C THR A 282 3.54 -38.74 3.21
N GLU A 283 4.57 -39.55 2.94
CA GLU A 283 5.14 -40.42 3.95
C GLU A 283 5.79 -39.63 5.08
N LYS A 284 5.57 -40.10 6.32
CA LYS A 284 6.20 -39.51 7.49
C LYS A 284 7.72 -39.60 7.41
N SER A 285 8.41 -38.47 7.57
CA SER A 285 9.88 -38.42 7.53
C SER A 285 10.42 -37.30 8.39
N VAL A 286 11.01 -37.66 9.54
CA VAL A 286 11.64 -36.69 10.46
C VAL A 286 12.81 -35.98 9.78
N SER A 287 13.59 -36.70 8.95
CA SER A 287 14.74 -36.11 8.24
C SER A 287 14.29 -35.04 7.24
N LYS A 288 13.29 -35.35 6.39
CA LYS A 288 12.74 -34.37 5.44
C LYS A 288 12.04 -33.20 6.16
N ALA A 289 11.36 -33.48 7.28
CA ALA A 289 10.75 -32.44 8.09
C ALA A 289 11.80 -31.47 8.63
N LEU A 290 12.91 -31.97 9.23
CA LEU A 290 13.98 -31.13 9.73
C LEU A 290 14.67 -30.31 8.62
N GLN A 291 14.85 -30.89 7.44
CA GLN A 291 15.38 -30.16 6.29
C GLN A 291 14.47 -29.00 5.90
N ALA A 292 13.16 -29.23 5.84
CA ALA A 292 12.19 -28.18 5.53
C ALA A 292 12.14 -27.10 6.62
N PHE A 293 12.13 -27.51 7.90
CA PHE A 293 12.19 -26.56 9.02
C PHE A 293 13.50 -25.75 9.04
N SER A 294 14.64 -26.36 8.70
CA SER A 294 15.91 -25.65 8.63
C SER A 294 15.89 -24.57 7.55
N ARG A 295 15.38 -24.87 6.36
CA ARG A 295 15.21 -23.88 5.29
C ARG A 295 14.30 -22.72 5.73
N ALA A 296 13.17 -23.02 6.36
CA ALA A 296 12.26 -22.02 6.89
C ALA A 296 12.92 -21.17 8.00
N ALA A 297 13.68 -21.80 8.89
CA ALA A 297 14.38 -21.15 9.98
C ALA A 297 15.49 -20.20 9.48
N GLU A 298 16.25 -20.60 8.47
CA GLU A 298 17.23 -19.77 7.76
C GLU A 298 16.57 -18.55 7.11
N GLY A 299 15.36 -18.73 6.57
CA GLY A 299 14.51 -17.66 6.03
C GLY A 299 13.84 -16.78 7.09
N GLY A 300 14.08 -17.02 8.38
CA GLY A 300 13.58 -16.16 9.46
C GLY A 300 12.25 -16.60 10.08
N HIS A 301 11.67 -17.74 9.69
CA HIS A 301 10.39 -18.20 10.23
C HIS A 301 10.51 -18.58 11.71
N ALA A 302 9.88 -17.80 12.61
CA ALA A 302 10.07 -17.92 14.06
C ALA A 302 9.73 -19.33 14.63
N SER A 303 8.60 -19.91 14.20
CA SER A 303 8.22 -21.25 14.65
C SER A 303 9.18 -22.33 14.14
N ALA A 304 9.72 -22.19 12.94
CA ALA A 304 10.72 -23.12 12.41
C ALA A 304 12.04 -23.01 13.17
N GLN A 305 12.48 -21.79 13.51
CA GLN A 305 13.66 -21.55 14.35
C GLN A 305 13.51 -22.22 15.71
N TYR A 306 12.32 -22.14 16.30
CA TYR A 306 12.01 -22.83 17.56
C TYR A 306 12.13 -24.36 17.41
N VAL A 307 11.50 -24.94 16.37
CA VAL A 307 11.51 -26.39 16.12
C VAL A 307 12.94 -26.89 15.89
N VAL A 308 13.75 -26.18 15.12
CA VAL A 308 15.17 -26.53 14.90
C VAL A 308 15.97 -26.43 16.21
N GLY A 309 15.76 -25.36 16.98
CA GLY A 309 16.41 -25.19 18.29
C GLY A 309 16.05 -26.32 19.28
N GLN A 310 14.76 -26.68 19.36
CA GLN A 310 14.26 -27.77 20.17
C GLN A 310 14.84 -29.13 19.71
N SER A 311 14.99 -29.33 18.40
CA SER A 311 15.56 -30.54 17.82
C SER A 311 17.02 -30.70 18.20
N TYR A 312 17.82 -29.62 18.16
CA TYR A 312 19.21 -29.64 18.71
C TYR A 312 19.26 -29.85 20.20
N TYR A 313 18.34 -29.29 20.97
CA TYR A 313 18.27 -29.46 22.41
C TYR A 313 18.00 -30.90 22.82
N LYS A 314 16.99 -31.53 22.18
CA LYS A 314 16.54 -32.89 22.51
C LYS A 314 17.28 -33.98 21.74
N GLY A 315 17.99 -33.65 20.66
CA GLY A 315 18.59 -34.64 19.75
C GLY A 315 17.57 -35.36 18.88
N LEU A 316 16.48 -34.67 18.48
CA LEU A 316 15.41 -35.23 17.67
C LEU A 316 15.76 -35.16 16.19
N GLY A 317 16.14 -36.31 15.59
CA GLY A 317 16.51 -36.39 14.17
C GLY A 317 17.83 -35.69 13.80
N ILE A 318 18.52 -35.11 14.77
CA ILE A 318 19.82 -34.45 14.65
C ILE A 318 20.63 -34.66 15.92
N ARG A 319 21.97 -34.69 15.84
CA ARG A 319 22.83 -34.85 17.01
C ARG A 319 22.59 -33.68 17.98
N ARG A 320 22.39 -34.02 19.27
CA ARG A 320 22.21 -33.03 20.34
C ARG A 320 23.38 -32.05 20.39
N ASN A 321 23.05 -30.75 20.39
CA ASN A 321 24.02 -29.67 20.50
C ASN A 321 23.40 -28.45 21.18
N ILE A 322 23.76 -28.22 22.44
CA ILE A 322 23.19 -27.14 23.25
C ILE A 322 23.58 -25.74 22.72
N SER A 323 24.78 -25.60 22.17
CA SER A 323 25.23 -24.32 21.60
C SER A 323 24.39 -23.93 20.39
N GLU A 324 24.14 -24.86 19.45
CA GLU A 324 23.26 -24.62 18.30
C GLU A 324 21.80 -24.43 18.75
N ALA A 325 21.32 -25.20 19.73
CA ALA A 325 19.98 -24.99 20.28
C ALA A 325 19.79 -23.57 20.77
N ARG A 326 20.73 -23.04 21.58
CA ARG A 326 20.65 -21.65 22.07
C ARG A 326 20.66 -20.64 20.96
N LYS A 327 21.48 -20.79 19.91
CA LYS A 327 21.52 -19.86 18.76
C LYS A 327 20.15 -19.77 18.07
N TRP A 328 19.54 -20.90 17.77
CA TRP A 328 18.25 -20.93 17.09
C TRP A 328 17.10 -20.43 17.97
N LEU A 329 17.09 -20.83 19.25
CA LEU A 329 16.08 -20.36 20.19
C LEU A 329 16.19 -18.83 20.43
N THR A 330 17.41 -18.28 20.49
CA THR A 330 17.59 -16.82 20.59
C THR A 330 17.02 -16.08 19.39
N LYS A 331 17.26 -16.60 18.17
CA LYS A 331 16.64 -16.03 16.95
C LYS A 331 15.11 -16.12 16.99
N ALA A 332 14.57 -17.28 17.39
CA ALA A 332 13.13 -17.47 17.51
C ALA A 332 12.50 -16.52 18.54
N ALA A 333 13.14 -16.34 19.69
CA ALA A 333 12.72 -15.43 20.75
C ALA A 333 12.74 -13.96 20.28
N ALA A 334 13.79 -13.57 19.56
CA ALA A 334 13.89 -12.23 18.95
C ALA A 334 12.78 -11.98 17.91
N ASN A 335 12.35 -13.03 17.20
CA ASN A 335 11.23 -13.00 16.24
C ASN A 335 9.86 -13.24 16.92
N GLY A 336 9.77 -13.09 18.25
CA GLY A 336 8.52 -13.09 18.98
C GLY A 336 8.00 -14.46 19.43
N ASN A 337 8.75 -15.56 19.24
CA ASN A 337 8.31 -16.89 19.68
C ASN A 337 8.42 -17.03 21.21
N GLN A 338 7.29 -17.08 21.90
CA GLN A 338 7.27 -17.17 23.36
C GLN A 338 7.82 -18.51 23.89
N ALA A 339 7.47 -19.64 23.24
CA ALA A 339 7.99 -20.96 23.63
C ALA A 339 9.53 -21.05 23.55
N ALA A 340 10.14 -20.29 22.64
CA ALA A 340 11.61 -20.20 22.58
C ALA A 340 12.20 -19.44 23.77
N LYS A 341 11.52 -18.39 24.26
CA LYS A 341 11.95 -17.66 25.47
C LYS A 341 11.90 -18.57 26.68
N ASP A 342 10.80 -19.30 26.84
CA ASP A 342 10.60 -20.20 27.97
C ASP A 342 11.66 -21.33 27.97
N LEU A 343 11.91 -21.93 26.80
CA LEU A 343 12.92 -22.98 26.67
C LEU A 343 14.37 -22.48 26.88
N LEU A 344 14.67 -21.22 26.51
CA LEU A 344 15.97 -20.60 26.80
C LEU A 344 16.22 -20.44 28.31
N GLU A 345 15.18 -20.19 29.09
CA GLU A 345 15.28 -20.13 30.56
C GLU A 345 15.56 -21.49 31.20
N GLU A 346 15.04 -22.57 30.61
CA GLU A 346 15.33 -23.94 31.06
C GLU A 346 16.77 -24.40 30.76
N ILE A 347 17.35 -23.89 29.66
CA ILE A 347 18.68 -24.31 29.19
C ILE A 347 19.83 -23.56 29.88
N LYS A 348 19.55 -22.71 30.84
CA LYS A 348 20.58 -21.92 31.57
C LYS A 348 21.72 -22.72 32.14
#